data_bd360c429d8f934c2819b3e0f4724601
#
_entry.id   bd360c429d8f934c2819b3e0f4724601
#
_cell.length_a   1.000
_cell.length_b   1.000
_cell.length_c   1.000
_cell.angle_alpha   90.00
_cell.angle_beta   90.00
_cell.angle_gamma   90.00
#
_symmetry.space_group_name_H-M   'P 1'
#
loop_
_entity.id
_entity.type
_entity.pdbx_description
1 polymer ?
#
loop_
_entity_poly.entity_id
_entity_poly.type
_entity_poly.pdbx_seq_one_letter_code
_entity_poly.pdbx_strand_id
1 'polypeptide(L)'
;MKKLLFLLLVAPLMGLQVMADSVKPESLKGIWQQVQVSRTDGHTMLLPVWKVLRSDGTFSTFLIVNRSGQSVITNEGTYKMVNDSTIVEHITGSITDPQLMGKDNQLIFRLADNDTLQVSYKMPGHTREAHEKWIRVKLERPRKPEGNH
;
A
#
# COMPACT_ATOMS: atom_id res chain seq x y z
N MET A 1 -6.14 -61.74 38.60
CA MET A 1 -6.78 -60.51 38.15
C MET A 1 -5.68 -59.47 37.79
N LYS A 2 -5.33 -59.37 36.50
CA LYS A 2 -4.27 -58.47 36.03
C LYS A 2 -4.93 -57.14 35.62
N LYS A 3 -4.63 -56.03 36.33
CA LYS A 3 -5.06 -54.71 35.97
C LYS A 3 -4.10 -54.15 34.93
N LEU A 4 -4.61 -53.98 33.70
CA LEU A 4 -3.88 -53.34 32.61
C LEU A 4 -4.01 -51.81 32.77
N LEU A 5 -2.90 -51.14 33.06
CA LEU A 5 -2.83 -49.68 33.18
C LEU A 5 -2.56 -49.10 31.78
N PHE A 6 -3.60 -48.47 31.16
CA PHE A 6 -3.45 -47.75 29.90
C PHE A 6 -2.85 -46.38 30.19
N LEU A 7 -1.60 -46.17 29.82
CA LEU A 7 -0.90 -44.90 29.87
C LEU A 7 -1.24 -44.13 28.59
N LEU A 8 -2.14 -43.14 28.72
CA LEU A 8 -2.47 -42.23 27.61
C LEU A 8 -1.32 -41.21 27.46
N LEU A 9 -0.53 -41.37 26.40
CA LEU A 9 0.53 -40.44 26.03
C LEU A 9 -0.12 -39.25 25.30
N VAL A 10 -0.35 -38.14 26.00
CA VAL A 10 -0.79 -36.88 25.40
C VAL A 10 0.45 -36.17 24.83
N ALA A 11 0.64 -36.23 23.52
CA ALA A 11 1.66 -35.44 22.84
C ALA A 11 1.21 -33.97 22.78
N PRO A 12 2.03 -33.00 23.18
CA PRO A 12 1.68 -31.58 22.98
C PRO A 12 1.77 -31.28 21.51
N LEU A 13 0.65 -30.87 20.91
CA LEU A 13 0.61 -30.21 19.59
C LEU A 13 1.36 -28.89 19.75
N MET A 14 2.63 -28.86 19.38
CA MET A 14 3.33 -27.58 19.16
C MET A 14 2.73 -26.93 17.92
N GLY A 15 1.76 -26.01 18.14
CA GLY A 15 1.28 -25.13 17.11
C GLY A 15 2.44 -24.28 16.61
N LEU A 16 2.85 -24.49 15.35
CA LEU A 16 3.68 -23.51 14.64
C LEU A 16 2.88 -22.20 14.58
N GLN A 17 3.19 -21.28 15.47
CA GLN A 17 2.76 -19.90 15.33
C GLN A 17 3.55 -19.32 14.15
N VAL A 18 2.90 -19.23 13.00
CA VAL A 18 3.38 -18.41 11.90
C VAL A 18 3.31 -16.96 12.40
N MET A 19 4.44 -16.45 12.86
CA MET A 19 4.60 -15.04 13.14
C MET A 19 4.39 -14.31 11.79
N ALA A 20 3.23 -13.74 11.59
CA ALA A 20 3.04 -12.79 10.50
C ALA A 20 3.97 -11.60 10.80
N ASP A 21 5.00 -11.42 9.97
CA ASP A 21 5.88 -10.25 10.07
C ASP A 21 5.01 -8.99 10.00
N SER A 22 5.04 -8.20 11.06
CA SER A 22 4.32 -6.93 11.10
C SER A 22 4.89 -5.99 10.03
N VAL A 23 4.00 -5.43 9.21
CA VAL A 23 4.41 -4.47 8.17
C VAL A 23 4.96 -3.21 8.84
N LYS A 24 6.23 -2.91 8.60
CA LYS A 24 6.86 -1.71 9.14
C LYS A 24 6.44 -0.48 8.34
N PRO A 25 6.27 0.70 8.99
CA PRO A 25 5.96 1.96 8.28
C PRO A 25 6.93 2.29 7.16
N GLU A 26 8.22 1.94 7.34
CA GLU A 26 9.28 2.12 6.35
C GLU A 26 9.00 1.39 5.03
N SER A 27 8.31 0.25 5.07
CA SER A 27 8.02 -0.55 3.88
C SER A 27 6.99 0.08 2.95
N LEU A 28 6.21 1.06 3.41
CA LEU A 28 5.23 1.78 2.58
C LEU A 28 5.82 3.01 1.90
N LYS A 29 6.93 3.55 2.42
CA LYS A 29 7.58 4.73 1.85
C LYS A 29 8.06 4.48 0.43
N GLY A 30 7.93 5.47 -0.41
CA GLY A 30 8.39 5.40 -1.80
C GLY A 30 7.36 5.91 -2.80
N ILE A 31 7.59 5.57 -4.04
CA ILE A 31 6.75 5.92 -5.18
C ILE A 31 5.99 4.68 -5.62
N TRP A 32 4.71 4.82 -5.80
CA TRP A 32 3.79 3.78 -6.22
C TRP A 32 3.05 4.18 -7.47
N GLN A 33 2.93 3.28 -8.44
CA GLN A 33 2.13 3.48 -9.64
C GLN A 33 0.88 2.61 -9.58
N GLN A 34 -0.27 3.23 -9.80
CA GLN A 34 -1.54 2.50 -9.85
C GLN A 34 -1.60 1.59 -11.05
N VAL A 35 -2.13 0.39 -10.86
CA VAL A 35 -2.34 -0.58 -11.91
C VAL A 35 -3.78 -1.09 -11.91
N GLN A 36 -4.26 -1.44 -13.08
CA GLN A 36 -5.53 -2.12 -13.28
C GLN A 36 -5.29 -3.48 -13.90
N VAL A 37 -5.92 -4.51 -13.35
CA VAL A 37 -5.91 -5.84 -13.95
C VAL A 37 -7.16 -5.99 -14.79
N SER A 38 -6.97 -6.25 -16.08
CA SER A 38 -8.07 -6.53 -17.00
C SER A 38 -8.81 -7.79 -16.56
N ARG A 39 -10.12 -7.72 -16.49
CA ARG A 39 -10.96 -8.86 -16.11
C ARG A 39 -11.10 -9.88 -17.23
N THR A 40 -10.82 -9.48 -18.46
CA THR A 40 -11.04 -10.30 -19.67
C THR A 40 -9.85 -11.23 -19.94
N ASP A 41 -8.63 -10.74 -19.78
CA ASP A 41 -7.41 -11.42 -20.19
C ASP A 41 -6.32 -11.45 -19.09
N GLY A 42 -6.60 -10.87 -17.92
CA GLY A 42 -5.67 -10.85 -16.79
C GLY A 42 -4.47 -9.91 -16.97
N HIS A 43 -4.37 -9.20 -18.10
CA HIS A 43 -3.25 -8.27 -18.32
C HIS A 43 -3.27 -7.12 -17.31
N THR A 44 -2.09 -6.80 -16.80
CA THR A 44 -1.90 -5.66 -15.92
C THR A 44 -1.60 -4.41 -16.75
N MET A 45 -2.44 -3.39 -16.61
CA MET A 45 -2.29 -2.10 -17.26
C MET A 45 -1.77 -1.08 -16.26
N LEU A 46 -0.70 -0.36 -16.61
CA LEU A 46 -0.18 0.75 -15.82
C LEU A 46 -1.09 1.97 -16.04
N LEU A 47 -1.61 2.51 -14.95
CA LEU A 47 -2.35 3.77 -15.00
C LEU A 47 -1.41 4.96 -14.84
N PRO A 48 -1.71 6.11 -15.44
CA PRO A 48 -0.89 7.32 -15.28
C PRO A 48 -1.13 8.01 -13.93
N VAL A 49 -1.26 7.23 -12.87
CA VAL A 49 -1.52 7.70 -11.51
C VAL A 49 -0.40 7.21 -10.61
N TRP A 50 0.29 8.15 -9.99
CA TRP A 50 1.38 7.88 -9.07
C TRP A 50 1.03 8.40 -7.69
N LYS A 51 1.45 7.69 -6.65
CA LYS A 51 1.37 8.12 -5.25
C LYS A 51 2.77 8.09 -4.64
N VAL A 52 3.14 9.17 -3.98
CA VAL A 52 4.41 9.28 -3.24
C VAL A 52 4.08 9.31 -1.75
N LEU A 53 4.61 8.34 -1.00
CA LEU A 53 4.57 8.30 0.46
C LEU A 53 5.95 8.66 0.98
N ARG A 54 6.07 9.82 1.65
CA ARG A 54 7.36 10.37 2.09
C ARG A 54 7.69 10.00 3.53
N SER A 55 8.96 10.07 3.87
CA SER A 55 9.45 9.76 5.22
C SER A 55 9.02 10.75 6.29
N ASP A 56 8.63 11.96 5.90
CA ASP A 56 8.11 13.00 6.78
C ASP A 56 6.62 12.84 7.11
N GLY A 57 5.98 11.75 6.64
CA GLY A 57 4.55 11.50 6.85
C GLY A 57 3.63 12.26 5.91
N THR A 58 4.16 12.85 4.83
CA THR A 58 3.35 13.50 3.79
C THR A 58 3.10 12.57 2.61
N PHE A 59 1.98 12.76 1.90
CA PHE A 59 1.71 12.08 0.65
C PHE A 59 1.26 13.05 -0.44
N SER A 60 1.45 12.62 -1.69
CA SER A 60 0.85 13.27 -2.85
C SER A 60 0.48 12.21 -3.88
N THR A 61 -0.68 12.37 -4.50
CA THR A 61 -1.13 11.57 -5.63
C THR A 61 -1.09 12.44 -6.89
N PHE A 62 -0.54 11.90 -7.96
CA PHE A 62 -0.32 12.61 -9.21
C PHE A 62 -1.08 11.93 -10.34
N LEU A 63 -1.66 12.71 -11.22
CA LEU A 63 -2.06 12.27 -12.56
C LEU A 63 -0.97 12.72 -13.53
N ILE A 64 -0.31 11.77 -14.17
CA ILE A 64 0.74 12.03 -15.16
C ILE A 64 0.10 12.16 -16.53
N VAL A 65 0.24 13.33 -17.17
CA VAL A 65 -0.37 13.60 -18.47
C VAL A 65 0.70 13.75 -19.54
N ASN A 66 0.72 12.81 -20.49
CA ASN A 66 1.78 12.71 -21.50
C ASN A 66 1.67 13.70 -22.66
N ARG A 67 0.48 14.25 -22.93
CA ARG A 67 0.24 15.05 -24.15
C ARG A 67 0.22 16.55 -23.96
N SER A 68 -0.16 17.04 -22.78
CA SER A 68 -0.22 18.49 -22.49
C SER A 68 1.01 19.02 -21.76
N GLY A 69 1.93 18.12 -21.36
CA GLY A 69 3.12 18.47 -20.58
C GLY A 69 2.83 18.86 -19.12
N GLN A 70 1.58 18.84 -18.69
CA GLN A 70 1.20 19.19 -17.33
C GLN A 70 0.70 17.98 -16.57
N SER A 71 1.49 17.53 -15.60
CA SER A 71 1.04 16.59 -14.58
C SER A 71 0.43 17.36 -13.42
N VAL A 72 -0.55 16.76 -12.76
CA VAL A 72 -1.36 17.42 -11.75
C VAL A 72 -1.31 16.66 -10.44
N ILE A 73 -1.12 17.35 -9.31
CA ILE A 73 -1.35 16.77 -7.99
C ILE A 73 -2.86 16.72 -7.79
N THR A 74 -3.40 15.51 -7.70
CA THR A 74 -4.85 15.29 -7.53
C THR A 74 -5.26 15.36 -6.07
N ASN A 75 -4.45 14.78 -5.18
CA ASN A 75 -4.65 14.83 -3.74
C ASN A 75 -3.30 14.93 -3.02
N GLU A 76 -3.30 15.62 -1.89
CA GLU A 76 -2.14 15.69 -1.01
C GLU A 76 -2.56 15.83 0.45
N GLY A 77 -1.62 15.56 1.36
CA GLY A 77 -1.84 15.66 2.79
C GLY A 77 -0.81 14.92 3.61
N THR A 78 -1.21 14.50 4.80
CA THR A 78 -0.38 13.70 5.69
C THR A 78 -0.95 12.29 5.83
N TYR A 79 -0.10 11.33 6.17
CA TYR A 79 -0.52 9.96 6.44
C TYR A 79 0.14 9.41 7.68
N LYS A 80 -0.53 8.48 8.35
CA LYS A 80 0.02 7.70 9.45
C LYS A 80 -0.48 6.27 9.41
N MET A 81 0.36 5.32 9.76
CA MET A 81 -0.08 3.96 10.08
C MET A 81 -0.72 3.95 11.47
N VAL A 82 -1.91 3.35 11.57
CA VAL A 82 -2.62 3.15 12.86
C VAL A 82 -2.36 1.73 13.39
N ASN A 83 -2.16 0.78 12.47
CA ASN A 83 -1.76 -0.60 12.77
C ASN A 83 -1.15 -1.24 11.51
N ASP A 84 -0.84 -2.52 11.56
CA ASP A 84 -0.14 -3.26 10.50
C ASP A 84 -0.89 -3.36 9.16
N SER A 85 -2.17 -2.98 9.12
CA SER A 85 -3.00 -3.06 7.92
C SER A 85 -3.81 -1.80 7.65
N THR A 86 -3.64 -0.74 8.45
CA THR A 86 -4.47 0.47 8.35
C THR A 86 -3.62 1.73 8.31
N ILE A 87 -3.87 2.55 7.28
CA ILE A 87 -3.34 3.90 7.14
C ILE A 87 -4.51 4.88 7.27
N VAL A 88 -4.27 6.04 7.88
CA VAL A 88 -5.17 7.19 7.82
C VAL A 88 -4.47 8.29 7.05
N GLU A 89 -5.06 8.74 5.95
CA GLU A 89 -4.68 9.92 5.17
C GLU A 89 -5.53 11.11 5.58
N HIS A 90 -4.92 12.17 6.09
CA HIS A 90 -5.57 13.47 6.30
C HIS A 90 -5.37 14.31 5.06
N ILE A 91 -6.45 14.62 4.34
CA ILE A 91 -6.41 15.28 3.04
C ILE A 91 -6.39 16.79 3.26
N THR A 92 -5.32 17.46 2.84
CA THR A 92 -5.17 18.92 2.94
C THR A 92 -5.40 19.63 1.61
N GLY A 93 -5.28 18.90 0.50
CA GLY A 93 -5.55 19.39 -0.86
C GLY A 93 -6.19 18.31 -1.73
N SER A 94 -7.21 18.69 -2.49
CA SER A 94 -7.86 17.81 -3.47
C SER A 94 -8.43 18.66 -4.61
N ILE A 95 -8.08 18.31 -5.85
CA ILE A 95 -8.67 18.94 -7.04
C ILE A 95 -9.81 18.10 -7.63
N THR A 96 -9.84 16.80 -7.31
CA THR A 96 -10.88 15.88 -7.80
C THR A 96 -12.18 16.01 -7.02
N ASP A 97 -12.06 16.28 -5.73
CA ASP A 97 -13.21 16.50 -4.84
C ASP A 97 -12.82 17.46 -3.70
N PRO A 98 -13.12 18.76 -3.84
CA PRO A 98 -12.81 19.74 -2.80
C PRO A 98 -13.47 19.49 -1.44
N GLN A 99 -14.54 18.67 -1.38
CA GLN A 99 -15.19 18.32 -0.12
C GLN A 99 -14.36 17.35 0.74
N LEU A 100 -13.32 16.76 0.18
CA LEU A 100 -12.38 15.91 0.90
C LEU A 100 -11.37 16.70 1.75
N MET A 101 -11.18 18.00 1.47
CA MET A 101 -10.24 18.82 2.24
C MET A 101 -10.62 18.86 3.73
N GLY A 102 -9.63 18.61 4.58
CA GLY A 102 -9.79 18.52 6.04
C GLY A 102 -10.44 17.21 6.52
N LYS A 103 -10.64 16.22 5.62
CA LYS A 103 -11.20 14.91 5.98
C LYS A 103 -10.11 13.87 6.12
N ASP A 104 -10.40 12.89 6.96
CA ASP A 104 -9.60 11.70 7.12
C ASP A 104 -10.16 10.57 6.25
N ASN A 105 -9.31 9.95 5.47
CA ASN A 105 -9.62 8.76 4.70
C ASN A 105 -8.87 7.57 5.30
N GLN A 106 -9.61 6.58 5.78
CA GLN A 106 -9.02 5.35 6.31
C GLN A 106 -8.86 4.34 5.20
N LEU A 107 -7.64 3.86 5.01
CA LEU A 107 -7.28 2.86 4.02
C LEU A 107 -6.88 1.57 4.72
N ILE A 108 -7.50 0.47 4.31
CA ILE A 108 -7.06 -0.87 4.67
C ILE A 108 -6.07 -1.31 3.59
N PHE A 109 -4.87 -1.72 3.97
CA PHE A 109 -3.86 -2.10 3.01
C PHE A 109 -3.29 -3.49 3.29
N ARG A 110 -2.77 -4.09 2.24
CA ARG A 110 -1.98 -5.32 2.29
C ARG A 110 -0.79 -5.19 1.34
N LEU A 111 0.40 -5.41 1.88
CA LEU A 111 1.60 -5.56 1.09
C LEU A 111 1.72 -7.05 0.70
N ALA A 112 1.44 -7.38 -0.58
CA ALA A 112 1.45 -8.77 -1.04
C ALA A 112 2.88 -9.33 -1.16
N ASP A 113 3.80 -8.45 -1.52
CA ASP A 113 5.25 -8.58 -1.52
C ASP A 113 5.83 -7.19 -1.27
N ASN A 114 7.14 -7.00 -1.31
CA ASN A 114 7.75 -5.69 -1.08
C ASN A 114 7.41 -4.64 -2.15
N ASP A 115 6.87 -5.07 -3.28
CA ASP A 115 6.67 -4.23 -4.47
C ASP A 115 5.19 -4.13 -4.90
N THR A 116 4.27 -4.84 -4.24
CA THR A 116 2.84 -4.85 -4.59
C THR A 116 1.98 -4.47 -3.38
N LEU A 117 1.27 -3.35 -3.49
CA LEU A 117 0.37 -2.82 -2.48
C LEU A 117 -1.09 -2.92 -2.96
N GLN A 118 -1.93 -3.56 -2.17
CA GLN A 118 -3.38 -3.61 -2.36
C GLN A 118 -4.03 -2.72 -1.31
N VAL A 119 -4.96 -1.89 -1.72
CA VAL A 119 -5.64 -0.92 -0.85
C VAL A 119 -7.13 -1.00 -1.07
N SER A 120 -7.88 -1.00 0.02
CA SER A 120 -9.33 -0.79 -0.01
C SER A 120 -9.72 0.33 0.95
N TYR A 121 -10.68 1.14 0.54
CA TYR A 121 -11.16 2.27 1.31
C TYR A 121 -12.56 2.70 0.88
N LYS A 122 -13.18 3.46 1.75
CA LYS A 122 -14.43 4.13 1.47
C LYS A 122 -14.23 5.63 1.70
N MET A 123 -14.26 6.40 0.62
CA MET A 123 -14.07 7.86 0.71
C MET A 123 -15.11 8.48 1.64
N PRO A 124 -14.74 9.48 2.44
CA PRO A 124 -15.69 10.25 3.26
C PRO A 124 -16.85 10.78 2.41
N GLY A 125 -18.07 10.54 2.85
CA GLY A 125 -19.29 10.93 2.12
C GLY A 125 -19.73 9.99 1.01
N HIS A 126 -18.94 8.98 0.66
CA HIS A 126 -19.30 7.99 -0.36
C HIS A 126 -19.81 6.68 0.24
N THR A 127 -20.70 6.00 -0.47
CA THR A 127 -21.25 4.70 -0.03
C THR A 127 -20.48 3.51 -0.59
N ARG A 128 -19.78 3.69 -1.72
CA ARG A 128 -19.08 2.63 -2.43
C ARG A 128 -17.66 2.47 -1.90
N GLU A 129 -17.25 1.22 -1.71
CA GLU A 129 -15.87 0.86 -1.42
C GLU A 129 -15.04 0.86 -2.72
N ALA A 130 -13.84 1.41 -2.66
CA ALA A 130 -12.86 1.38 -3.72
C ALA A 130 -11.78 0.34 -3.41
N HIS A 131 -11.30 -0.32 -4.45
CA HIS A 131 -10.19 -1.27 -4.38
C HIS A 131 -9.14 -0.87 -5.41
N GLU A 132 -7.92 -0.72 -4.96
CA GLU A 132 -6.80 -0.30 -5.79
C GLU A 132 -5.63 -1.25 -5.64
N LYS A 133 -4.86 -1.40 -6.72
CA LYS A 133 -3.59 -2.11 -6.72
C LYS A 133 -2.51 -1.17 -7.21
N TRP A 134 -1.40 -1.17 -6.51
CA TRP A 134 -0.25 -0.33 -6.76
C TRP A 134 1.01 -1.17 -6.85
N ILE A 135 1.92 -0.80 -7.74
CA ILE A 135 3.25 -1.38 -7.83
C ILE A 135 4.29 -0.33 -7.48
N ARG A 136 5.37 -0.75 -6.83
CA ARG A 136 6.47 0.14 -6.47
C ARG A 136 7.25 0.57 -7.70
N VAL A 137 7.45 1.87 -7.83
CA VAL A 137 8.34 2.43 -8.86
C VAL A 137 9.76 2.36 -8.36
N LYS A 138 10.61 1.64 -9.09
CA LYS A 138 12.05 1.53 -8.83
C LYS A 138 12.77 2.55 -9.70
N LEU A 139 13.48 3.48 -9.06
CA LEU A 139 14.28 4.47 -9.76
C LEU A 139 15.75 4.03 -9.76
N GLU A 140 16.33 3.91 -10.94
CA GLU A 140 17.78 3.73 -11.07
C GLU A 140 18.49 5.05 -10.75
N ARG A 141 19.60 4.95 -10.05
CA ARG A 141 20.46 6.11 -9.81
C ARG A 141 21.38 6.34 -11.00
N PRO A 142 21.69 7.60 -11.36
CA PRO A 142 22.70 7.90 -12.34
C PRO A 142 24.05 7.26 -11.95
N ARG A 143 24.73 6.65 -12.91
CA ARG A 143 26.09 6.16 -12.69
C ARG A 143 27.00 7.36 -12.41
N LYS A 144 27.84 7.26 -11.39
CA LYS A 144 28.93 8.22 -11.21
C LYS A 144 29.93 8.00 -12.35
N PRO A 145 30.51 9.08 -12.94
CA PRO A 145 31.64 8.90 -13.85
C PRO A 145 32.72 8.10 -13.14
N GLU A 146 33.28 7.09 -13.79
CA GLU A 146 34.48 6.39 -13.31
C GLU A 146 35.58 7.44 -13.26
N GLY A 147 36.11 7.74 -12.06
CA GLY A 147 37.21 8.66 -11.92
C GLY A 147 38.43 8.09 -12.64
N ASN A 148 38.93 8.78 -13.69
CA ASN A 148 40.24 8.50 -14.23
C ASN A 148 41.24 8.76 -13.12
N HIS A 149 41.83 7.68 -12.61
CA HIS A 149 43.04 7.70 -11.78
C HIS A 149 44.25 7.89 -12.63
#